data_67c8ba7112471e3c828243b52b7eb163
#
_entry.id   67c8ba7112471e3c828243b52b7eb163
#
_cell.length_a   1.000
_cell.length_b   1.000
_cell.length_c   1.000
_cell.angle_alpha   90.00
_cell.angle_beta   90.00
_cell.angle_gamma   90.00
#
_symmetry.space_group_name_H-M   'P 1'
#
loop_
_entity.id
_entity.type
_entity.pdbx_description
1 polymer ?
#
loop_
_entity_poly.entity_id
_entity_poly.type
_entity_poly.pdbx_seq_one_letter_code
_entity_poly.pdbx_strand_id
1 'polypeptide(L)'
;MALQTGRESIVLLENKNVLPIHPSDEVSILVTGEYANKIPFGGGAAEVVGYDDITMITGLKEIYGAKVWLDENPTDEEIKSASHVIYSTGTFDSEGWDKPFDLPDTVNQEIKHILSLNKNTIVSVSSGSGVNMSEWNKDVGALLYNWYPGQIGFRAFAEIVAGKTNPSAKLPITIEQKFEDSPGYGYIPAGSELYSGWEEDHRIIDPIHDVVYDEGIFVGYRWYERKNIKPLYAFGYGLSYTSFAYSNLVLDQKVIDAGSMIGLSIDVKNAGRMNGQEIIQVYVRDIESSVSRPKKELKGFQKVHLKVGDKKTVRFTLVERDFSFWDVETQDWKLEPGFFEILIGSASNNILAQEQFEIK
;
A
#
# COMPACT_ATOMS: atom_id res chain seq x y z
N MET A 1 10.23 -10.69 16.23
CA MET A 1 9.16 -10.86 15.22
C MET A 1 8.45 -9.53 14.98
N ALA A 2 7.79 -8.88 15.94
CA ALA A 2 7.03 -7.64 15.74
C ALA A 2 7.80 -6.50 15.03
N LEU A 3 9.05 -6.20 15.44
CA LEU A 3 9.86 -5.19 14.76
C LEU A 3 10.12 -5.52 13.27
N GLN A 4 10.36 -6.81 12.94
CA GLN A 4 10.55 -7.21 11.56
C GLN A 4 9.26 -7.06 10.75
N THR A 5 8.10 -7.40 11.33
CA THR A 5 6.80 -7.15 10.71
C THR A 5 6.62 -5.65 10.43
N GLY A 6 6.92 -4.78 11.41
CA GLY A 6 6.87 -3.33 11.20
C GLY A 6 7.79 -2.84 10.06
N ARG A 7 9.03 -3.34 10.00
CA ARG A 7 9.99 -3.02 8.91
C ARG A 7 9.48 -3.43 7.52
N GLU A 8 8.67 -4.48 7.45
CA GLU A 8 8.18 -5.06 6.20
C GLU A 8 6.72 -4.70 5.86
N SER A 9 6.05 -3.91 6.70
CA SER A 9 4.67 -3.45 6.48
C SER A 9 4.56 -1.98 6.06
N ILE A 10 5.50 -1.12 6.49
CA ILE A 10 5.47 0.31 6.16
C ILE A 10 5.76 0.52 4.67
N VAL A 11 4.84 1.17 3.98
CA VAL A 11 4.93 1.41 2.53
C VAL A 11 5.44 2.82 2.27
N LEU A 12 6.53 2.94 1.50
CA LEU A 12 6.99 4.23 0.97
C LEU A 12 6.21 4.54 -0.31
N LEU A 13 5.37 5.57 -0.28
CA LEU A 13 4.52 5.95 -1.41
C LEU A 13 5.15 7.05 -2.28
N GLU A 14 5.83 8.01 -1.67
CA GLU A 14 6.52 9.09 -2.37
C GLU A 14 7.90 9.34 -1.73
N ASN A 15 8.89 9.69 -2.55
CA ASN A 15 10.19 10.14 -2.07
C ASN A 15 10.90 11.00 -3.13
N LYS A 16 11.03 12.29 -2.86
CA LYS A 16 11.77 13.24 -3.71
C LYS A 16 13.24 13.37 -3.27
N ASN A 17 13.86 12.25 -2.91
CA ASN A 17 15.21 12.18 -2.36
C ASN A 17 15.38 12.86 -0.98
N VAL A 18 14.30 12.96 -0.22
CA VAL A 18 14.32 13.46 1.17
C VAL A 18 14.71 12.32 2.13
N LEU A 19 14.33 11.11 1.82
CA LEU A 19 14.70 9.92 2.57
C LEU A 19 15.73 9.07 1.81
N PRO A 20 16.65 8.38 2.50
CA PRO A 20 16.85 8.37 3.95
C PRO A 20 17.56 9.62 4.48
N ILE A 21 17.34 9.96 5.77
CA ILE A 21 18.08 10.97 6.52
C ILE A 21 19.15 10.24 7.33
N HIS A 22 20.43 10.43 7.02
CA HIS A 22 21.47 9.71 7.75
C HIS A 22 21.72 10.32 9.12
N PRO A 23 21.80 9.50 10.21
CA PRO A 23 22.04 10.02 11.56
C PRO A 23 23.34 10.78 11.74
N SER A 24 24.34 10.53 10.85
CA SER A 24 25.61 11.26 10.81
C SER A 24 25.49 12.69 10.28
N ASP A 25 24.42 13.00 9.55
CA ASP A 25 24.24 14.30 8.94
C ASP A 25 23.94 15.38 10.00
N GLU A 26 24.31 16.62 9.71
CA GLU A 26 23.89 17.78 10.50
C GLU A 26 22.44 18.11 10.17
N VAL A 27 21.51 17.53 10.93
CA VAL A 27 20.07 17.68 10.72
C VAL A 27 19.39 18.17 11.99
N SER A 28 18.28 18.86 11.77
CA SER A 28 17.32 19.24 12.80
C SER A 28 15.94 18.80 12.33
N ILE A 29 15.28 17.91 13.09
CA ILE A 29 14.03 17.25 12.68
C ILE A 29 12.91 17.68 13.62
N LEU A 30 11.97 18.45 13.12
CA LEU A 30 10.72 18.79 13.80
C LEU A 30 9.71 17.65 13.58
N VAL A 31 9.09 17.16 14.66
CA VAL A 31 8.01 16.19 14.62
C VAL A 31 6.74 16.84 15.12
N THR A 32 5.65 16.76 14.36
CA THR A 32 4.36 17.37 14.70
C THR A 32 3.19 16.52 14.19
N GLY A 33 1.97 16.94 14.47
CA GLY A 33 0.75 16.25 14.10
C GLY A 33 0.24 15.27 15.15
N GLU A 34 -0.99 14.82 14.98
CA GLU A 34 -1.76 14.09 15.99
C GLU A 34 -1.05 12.86 16.56
N TYR A 35 -0.42 12.06 15.69
CA TYR A 35 0.23 10.80 16.09
C TYR A 35 1.76 10.93 16.27
N ALA A 36 2.25 12.15 16.45
CA ALA A 36 3.67 12.38 16.73
C ALA A 36 4.12 11.77 18.07
N ASN A 37 3.22 11.81 19.07
CA ASN A 37 3.46 11.26 20.42
C ASN A 37 2.35 10.31 20.91
N LYS A 38 1.58 9.76 20.00
CA LYS A 38 0.53 8.75 20.27
C LYS A 38 0.71 7.56 19.35
N ILE A 39 0.21 6.40 19.75
CA ILE A 39 0.12 5.23 18.88
C ILE A 39 -1.27 5.22 18.25
N PRO A 40 -1.40 5.32 16.92
CA PRO A 40 -2.67 5.10 16.25
C PRO A 40 -3.06 3.62 16.31
N PHE A 41 -4.32 3.35 16.54
CA PHE A 41 -4.88 2.00 16.62
C PHE A 41 -6.30 1.98 16.05
N GLY A 42 -6.78 0.78 15.70
CA GLY A 42 -8.19 0.56 15.36
C GLY A 42 -9.03 0.29 16.60
N GLY A 43 -10.31 0.69 16.56
CA GLY A 43 -11.25 0.44 17.64
C GLY A 43 -11.95 -0.92 17.54
N GLY A 44 -12.82 -1.22 18.49
CA GLY A 44 -13.57 -2.46 18.56
C GLY A 44 -12.67 -3.68 18.72
N ALA A 45 -12.92 -4.76 17.98
CA ALA A 45 -12.13 -5.99 18.04
C ALA A 45 -10.68 -5.82 17.55
N ALA A 46 -10.36 -4.71 16.88
CA ALA A 46 -9.01 -4.38 16.40
C ALA A 46 -8.19 -3.58 17.41
N GLU A 47 -8.76 -3.22 18.56
CA GLU A 47 -8.03 -2.49 19.61
C GLU A 47 -7.05 -3.41 20.31
N VAL A 48 -5.76 -3.07 20.19
CA VAL A 48 -4.68 -3.77 20.89
C VAL A 48 -3.87 -2.77 21.68
N VAL A 49 -3.94 -2.90 23.01
CA VAL A 49 -3.17 -2.07 23.93
C VAL A 49 -1.77 -2.64 24.08
N GLY A 50 -0.74 -1.83 23.81
CA GLY A 50 0.66 -2.19 24.04
C GLY A 50 1.06 -2.04 25.52
N TYR A 51 2.19 -2.66 25.90
CA TYR A 51 2.75 -2.55 27.25
C TYR A 51 3.84 -1.48 27.33
N ASP A 52 4.72 -1.42 26.31
CA ASP A 52 5.87 -0.52 26.23
C ASP A 52 5.85 0.15 24.84
N ASP A 53 4.88 1.01 24.62
CA ASP A 53 4.64 1.64 23.34
C ASP A 53 5.77 2.59 22.96
N ILE A 54 6.27 2.42 21.75
CA ILE A 54 7.26 3.30 21.13
C ILE A 54 6.53 4.30 20.24
N THR A 55 6.33 5.52 20.74
CA THR A 55 5.76 6.61 19.94
C THR A 55 6.72 7.04 18.82
N MET A 56 6.23 7.78 17.83
CA MET A 56 7.07 8.25 16.72
C MET A 56 8.26 9.08 17.22
N ILE A 57 7.99 10.05 18.10
CA ILE A 57 9.06 10.87 18.68
C ILE A 57 10.07 10.04 19.47
N THR A 58 9.63 9.02 20.22
CA THR A 58 10.51 8.13 20.97
C THR A 58 11.40 7.34 20.03
N GLY A 59 10.84 6.69 19.01
CA GLY A 59 11.60 5.90 18.04
C GLY A 59 12.63 6.75 17.26
N LEU A 60 12.27 7.97 16.88
CA LEU A 60 13.20 8.90 16.22
C LEU A 60 14.31 9.36 17.18
N LYS A 61 14.00 9.67 18.43
CA LYS A 61 15.01 10.06 19.43
C LYS A 61 16.00 8.94 19.75
N GLU A 62 15.60 7.68 19.68
CA GLU A 62 16.54 6.53 19.83
C GLU A 62 17.64 6.54 18.76
N ILE A 63 17.36 7.11 17.59
CA ILE A 63 18.31 7.14 16.46
C ILE A 63 19.06 8.46 16.36
N TYR A 64 18.36 9.58 16.50
CA TYR A 64 18.88 10.92 16.21
C TYR A 64 19.21 11.75 17.47
N GLY A 65 18.77 11.28 18.67
CA GLY A 65 19.03 11.96 19.93
C GLY A 65 18.43 13.36 19.97
N ALA A 66 19.24 14.35 20.35
CA ALA A 66 18.84 15.75 20.48
C ALA A 66 18.58 16.48 19.17
N LYS A 67 18.85 15.84 18.01
CA LYS A 67 18.55 16.41 16.69
C LYS A 67 17.06 16.41 16.36
N VAL A 68 16.23 15.72 17.17
CA VAL A 68 14.78 15.58 16.99
C VAL A 68 14.05 16.20 18.16
N TRP A 69 13.07 17.05 17.86
CA TRP A 69 12.18 17.60 18.88
C TRP A 69 10.71 17.49 18.43
N LEU A 70 9.83 17.50 19.40
CA LEU A 70 8.39 17.51 19.24
C LEU A 70 7.87 18.90 19.49
N ASP A 71 7.03 19.40 18.61
CA ASP A 71 6.15 20.53 18.84
C ASP A 71 4.79 20.25 18.21
N GLU A 72 3.73 20.29 19.02
CA GLU A 72 2.37 20.00 18.55
C GLU A 72 1.74 21.19 17.80
N ASN A 73 2.27 22.41 18.00
CA ASN A 73 1.78 23.64 17.39
C ASN A 73 2.94 24.52 16.93
N PRO A 74 3.80 24.05 16.02
CA PRO A 74 5.01 24.76 15.64
C PRO A 74 4.72 26.09 14.94
N THR A 75 5.52 27.07 15.23
CA THR A 75 5.49 28.35 14.50
C THR A 75 6.06 28.21 13.08
N ASP A 76 5.72 29.16 12.21
CA ASP A 76 6.27 29.22 10.84
C ASP A 76 7.80 29.28 10.84
N GLU A 77 8.39 29.97 11.81
CA GLU A 77 9.85 30.09 11.96
C GLU A 77 10.47 28.75 12.33
N GLU A 78 9.87 27.97 13.21
CA GLU A 78 10.34 26.63 13.57
C GLU A 78 10.25 25.67 12.39
N ILE A 79 9.13 25.67 11.65
CA ILE A 79 8.94 24.86 10.43
C ILE A 79 10.02 25.22 9.39
N LYS A 80 10.28 26.52 9.14
CA LYS A 80 11.29 26.99 8.17
C LYS A 80 12.71 26.65 8.59
N SER A 81 13.00 26.71 9.90
CA SER A 81 14.35 26.49 10.44
C SER A 81 14.72 25.01 10.55
N ALA A 82 13.76 24.11 10.64
CA ALA A 82 13.98 22.70 10.64
C ALA A 82 14.57 22.23 9.30
N SER A 83 15.60 21.38 9.33
CA SER A 83 16.11 20.78 8.09
C SER A 83 15.09 19.81 7.48
N HIS A 84 14.29 19.14 8.33
CA HIS A 84 13.21 18.25 7.95
C HIS A 84 12.04 18.42 8.91
N VAL A 85 10.82 18.23 8.39
CA VAL A 85 9.59 18.16 9.19
C VAL A 85 8.98 16.77 9.00
N ILE A 86 8.58 16.12 10.08
CA ILE A 86 7.79 14.88 10.03
C ILE A 86 6.41 15.21 10.59
N TYR A 87 5.41 15.17 9.72
CA TYR A 87 4.00 15.36 10.08
C TYR A 87 3.31 14.00 10.19
N SER A 88 2.77 13.66 11.35
CA SER A 88 2.12 12.39 11.60
C SER A 88 0.62 12.55 11.74
N THR A 89 -0.11 11.91 10.83
CA THR A 89 -1.58 11.93 10.78
C THR A 89 -2.14 10.52 10.54
N GLY A 90 -3.45 10.40 10.52
CA GLY A 90 -4.12 9.15 10.23
C GLY A 90 -5.61 9.20 10.48
N THR A 91 -6.21 8.02 10.56
CA THR A 91 -7.63 7.84 10.84
C THR A 91 -7.82 6.89 12.01
N PHE A 92 -8.95 7.01 12.65
CA PHE A 92 -9.44 6.01 13.59
C PHE A 92 -10.50 5.18 12.85
N ASP A 93 -10.19 3.90 12.61
CA ASP A 93 -11.11 2.95 12.00
C ASP A 93 -11.58 1.97 13.07
N SER A 94 -12.86 1.65 13.12
CA SER A 94 -13.42 0.72 14.10
C SER A 94 -14.39 -0.24 13.42
N GLU A 95 -14.46 -1.46 13.93
CA GLU A 95 -15.49 -2.41 13.53
C GLU A 95 -16.88 -1.84 13.79
N GLY A 96 -17.76 -1.92 12.78
CA GLY A 96 -19.13 -1.41 12.85
C GLY A 96 -19.25 0.11 12.72
N TRP A 97 -18.19 0.82 12.40
CA TRP A 97 -18.19 2.27 12.24
C TRP A 97 -17.64 2.65 10.87
N ASP A 98 -18.40 3.42 10.12
CA ASP A 98 -17.93 4.00 8.88
C ASP A 98 -17.13 5.28 9.15
N LYS A 99 -16.02 5.43 8.47
CA LYS A 99 -15.23 6.66 8.51
C LYS A 99 -15.30 7.39 7.18
N PRO A 100 -15.15 8.72 7.15
CA PRO A 100 -14.93 9.44 5.91
C PRO A 100 -13.66 8.95 5.20
N PHE A 101 -13.69 8.93 3.86
CA PHE A 101 -12.50 8.66 3.05
C PHE A 101 -11.50 9.83 3.08
N ASP A 102 -12.02 11.06 3.22
CA ASP A 102 -11.24 12.26 3.32
C ASP A 102 -10.73 12.50 4.75
N LEU A 103 -9.51 12.97 4.87
CA LEU A 103 -9.02 13.56 6.12
C LEU A 103 -9.78 14.85 6.42
N PRO A 104 -9.89 15.26 7.70
CA PRO A 104 -10.47 16.55 8.05
C PRO A 104 -9.82 17.71 7.27
N ASP A 105 -10.61 18.67 6.82
CA ASP A 105 -10.11 19.83 6.07
C ASP A 105 -9.01 20.58 6.81
N THR A 106 -9.09 20.66 8.14
CA THR A 106 -8.07 21.28 8.99
C THR A 106 -6.73 20.59 8.86
N VAL A 107 -6.71 19.24 8.82
CA VAL A 107 -5.50 18.42 8.63
C VAL A 107 -4.92 18.64 7.24
N ASN A 108 -5.77 18.62 6.20
CA ASN A 108 -5.32 18.88 4.83
C ASN A 108 -4.74 20.29 4.66
N GLN A 109 -5.34 21.29 5.30
CA GLN A 109 -4.84 22.67 5.28
C GLN A 109 -3.51 22.79 6.01
N GLU A 110 -3.36 22.15 7.17
CA GLU A 110 -2.12 22.16 7.94
C GLU A 110 -0.98 21.49 7.17
N ILE A 111 -1.21 20.32 6.57
CA ILE A 111 -0.22 19.67 5.71
C ILE A 111 0.22 20.61 4.58
N LYS A 112 -0.74 21.19 3.86
CA LYS A 112 -0.42 22.14 2.76
C LYS A 112 0.34 23.36 3.25
N HIS A 113 0.01 23.90 4.42
CA HIS A 113 0.72 25.01 5.03
C HIS A 113 2.18 24.63 5.31
N ILE A 114 2.43 23.54 6.01
CA ILE A 114 3.78 23.04 6.32
C ILE A 114 4.58 22.80 5.03
N LEU A 115 3.98 22.17 4.02
CA LEU A 115 4.61 21.92 2.71
C LEU A 115 4.97 23.23 1.97
N SER A 116 4.24 24.29 2.21
CA SER A 116 4.55 25.63 1.65
C SER A 116 5.81 26.23 2.27
N LEU A 117 6.10 25.92 3.54
CA LEU A 117 7.20 26.45 4.33
C LEU A 117 8.46 25.59 4.27
N ASN A 118 8.31 24.25 4.23
CA ASN A 118 9.43 23.32 4.23
C ASN A 118 9.20 22.19 3.23
N LYS A 119 10.01 22.12 2.18
CA LYS A 119 9.92 21.11 1.12
C LYS A 119 10.48 19.73 1.52
N ASN A 120 11.26 19.67 2.60
CA ASN A 120 11.76 18.42 3.17
C ASN A 120 10.75 17.84 4.19
N THR A 121 9.46 18.03 3.93
CA THR A 121 8.42 17.49 4.79
C THR A 121 8.11 16.05 4.42
N ILE A 122 8.16 15.19 5.43
CA ILE A 122 7.76 13.77 5.38
C ILE A 122 6.38 13.67 6.02
N VAL A 123 5.40 13.19 5.28
CA VAL A 123 4.07 12.91 5.83
C VAL A 123 3.98 11.42 6.15
N SER A 124 3.56 11.12 7.36
CA SER A 124 3.35 9.76 7.90
C SER A 124 1.86 9.56 8.12
N VAL A 125 1.26 8.63 7.37
CA VAL A 125 -0.17 8.33 7.45
C VAL A 125 -0.38 6.97 8.11
N SER A 126 -1.21 6.94 9.15
CA SER A 126 -1.62 5.71 9.84
C SER A 126 -3.13 5.51 9.69
N SER A 127 -3.54 4.44 9.02
CA SER A 127 -4.95 4.12 8.76
C SER A 127 -5.12 2.63 8.49
N GLY A 128 -6.24 2.04 8.85
CA GLY A 128 -6.57 0.65 8.55
C GLY A 128 -7.04 0.43 7.10
N SER A 129 -7.41 1.50 6.38
CA SER A 129 -7.93 1.45 5.01
C SER A 129 -7.38 2.58 4.15
N GLY A 130 -7.89 2.78 2.93
CA GLY A 130 -7.52 3.89 2.07
C GLY A 130 -7.92 5.26 2.65
N VAL A 131 -7.16 6.29 2.31
CA VAL A 131 -7.38 7.69 2.70
C VAL A 131 -7.10 8.57 1.49
N ASN A 132 -7.92 9.61 1.30
CA ASN A 132 -7.66 10.60 0.27
C ASN A 132 -6.46 11.48 0.65
N MET A 133 -5.45 11.46 -0.20
CA MET A 133 -4.23 12.26 -0.08
C MET A 133 -4.00 13.10 -1.35
N SER A 134 -4.96 13.15 -2.26
CA SER A 134 -4.81 13.72 -3.60
C SER A 134 -4.49 15.21 -3.62
N GLU A 135 -4.87 15.94 -2.56
CA GLU A 135 -4.68 17.38 -2.45
C GLU A 135 -3.22 17.81 -2.21
N TRP A 136 -2.39 16.90 -1.68
CA TRP A 136 -1.04 17.26 -1.23
C TRP A 136 0.02 16.18 -1.51
N ASN A 137 -0.35 14.95 -1.88
CA ASN A 137 0.62 13.85 -2.06
C ASN A 137 1.74 14.16 -3.05
N LYS A 138 1.47 15.00 -4.06
CA LYS A 138 2.47 15.40 -5.07
C LYS A 138 3.47 16.43 -4.55
N ASP A 139 3.14 17.12 -3.46
CA ASP A 139 3.97 18.21 -2.92
C ASP A 139 4.87 17.76 -1.78
N VAL A 140 4.62 16.61 -1.17
CA VAL A 140 5.44 16.05 -0.09
C VAL A 140 6.89 15.78 -0.54
N GLY A 141 7.82 15.91 0.40
CA GLY A 141 9.19 15.44 0.24
C GLY A 141 9.25 13.92 0.26
N ALA A 142 8.53 13.29 1.20
CA ALA A 142 8.29 11.84 1.23
C ALA A 142 6.93 11.52 1.89
N LEU A 143 6.37 10.36 1.55
CA LEU A 143 5.11 9.86 2.11
C LEU A 143 5.26 8.41 2.50
N LEU A 144 4.98 8.13 3.78
CA LEU A 144 5.00 6.79 4.35
C LEU A 144 3.61 6.39 4.85
N TYR A 145 3.17 5.19 4.51
CA TYR A 145 1.89 4.63 4.94
C TYR A 145 2.15 3.50 5.94
N ASN A 146 1.78 3.72 7.21
CA ASN A 146 2.22 2.86 8.32
C ASN A 146 1.18 1.84 8.76
N TRP A 147 -0.07 1.91 8.25
CA TRP A 147 -1.20 1.16 8.77
C TRP A 147 -1.41 1.52 10.26
N TYR A 148 -1.78 0.53 11.07
CA TYR A 148 -1.69 0.65 12.53
C TYR A 148 -0.38 0.01 12.99
N PRO A 149 0.59 0.83 13.44
CA PRO A 149 1.97 0.37 13.64
C PRO A 149 2.13 -0.55 14.86
N GLY A 150 1.14 -0.60 15.74
CA GLY A 150 1.22 -1.35 17.00
C GLY A 150 2.34 -0.85 17.90
N GLN A 151 2.66 -1.61 18.94
CA GLN A 151 3.57 -1.24 20.02
C GLN A 151 4.97 -0.78 19.56
N ILE A 152 5.51 -1.36 18.48
CA ILE A 152 6.93 -1.15 18.09
C ILE A 152 7.09 -0.65 16.65
N GLY A 153 6.00 -0.39 15.95
CA GLY A 153 6.06 0.00 14.52
C GLY A 153 6.74 1.34 14.29
N PHE A 154 6.64 2.30 15.20
CA PHE A 154 7.34 3.57 15.04
C PHE A 154 8.87 3.47 15.28
N ARG A 155 9.37 2.41 15.92
CA ARG A 155 10.79 2.09 15.85
C ARG A 155 11.19 1.65 14.45
N ALA A 156 10.39 0.80 13.79
CA ALA A 156 10.61 0.42 12.39
C ALA A 156 10.54 1.64 11.45
N PHE A 157 9.58 2.53 11.66
CA PHE A 157 9.48 3.81 10.94
C PHE A 157 10.78 4.62 11.08
N ALA A 158 11.27 4.81 12.30
CA ALA A 158 12.51 5.55 12.55
C ALA A 158 13.73 4.90 11.86
N GLU A 159 13.79 3.57 11.83
CA GLU A 159 14.85 2.84 11.10
C GLU A 159 14.75 3.02 9.58
N ILE A 160 13.53 3.09 9.03
CA ILE A 160 13.30 3.41 7.61
C ILE A 160 13.74 4.83 7.34
N VAL A 161 13.27 5.82 8.11
CA VAL A 161 13.66 7.22 7.96
C VAL A 161 15.19 7.38 7.97
N ALA A 162 15.88 6.64 8.84
CA ALA A 162 17.33 6.69 8.97
C ALA A 162 18.11 5.87 7.91
N GLY A 163 17.43 5.15 7.04
CA GLY A 163 18.09 4.27 6.07
C GLY A 163 18.73 3.01 6.68
N LYS A 164 18.47 2.71 7.95
CA LYS A 164 18.90 1.44 8.57
C LYS A 164 18.11 0.25 8.00
N THR A 165 16.87 0.52 7.57
CA THR A 165 16.01 -0.43 6.88
C THR A 165 15.58 0.20 5.56
N ASN A 166 15.75 -0.52 4.46
CA ASN A 166 15.22 -0.12 3.16
C ASN A 166 13.75 -0.54 3.07
N PRO A 167 12.79 0.37 2.80
CA PRO A 167 11.38 0.01 2.65
C PRO A 167 11.18 -0.98 1.51
N SER A 168 10.31 -1.95 1.73
CA SER A 168 10.08 -3.05 0.79
C SER A 168 8.62 -3.52 0.77
N ALA A 169 7.75 -2.87 1.52
CA ALA A 169 6.34 -3.16 1.54
C ALA A 169 5.65 -2.68 0.26
N LYS A 170 4.57 -3.36 -0.09
CA LYS A 170 3.68 -2.99 -1.20
C LYS A 170 2.25 -2.86 -0.68
N LEU A 171 1.47 -1.96 -1.27
CA LEU A 171 0.07 -1.78 -0.92
C LEU A 171 -0.75 -3.04 -1.22
N PRO A 172 -1.44 -3.62 -0.24
CA PRO A 172 -2.36 -4.74 -0.46
C PRO A 172 -3.75 -4.28 -0.93
N ILE A 173 -3.93 -2.98 -1.11
CA ILE A 173 -5.16 -2.33 -1.58
C ILE A 173 -4.84 -1.37 -2.73
N THR A 174 -5.88 -0.93 -3.43
CA THR A 174 -5.84 0.25 -4.30
C THR A 174 -6.33 1.44 -3.48
N ILE A 175 -5.67 2.60 -3.59
CA ILE A 175 -6.13 3.85 -2.97
C ILE A 175 -6.64 4.75 -4.09
N GLU A 176 -7.89 5.15 -4.00
CA GLU A 176 -8.59 6.00 -4.96
C GLU A 176 -8.12 7.47 -4.88
N GLN A 177 -8.41 8.25 -5.91
CA GLN A 177 -8.26 9.71 -5.86
C GLN A 177 -9.44 10.38 -5.14
N LYS A 178 -10.61 9.77 -5.19
CA LYS A 178 -11.85 10.20 -4.54
C LYS A 178 -12.75 9.01 -4.29
N PHE A 179 -13.63 9.08 -3.30
CA PHE A 179 -14.48 7.96 -2.90
C PHE A 179 -15.45 7.53 -3.99
N GLU A 180 -15.91 8.44 -4.85
CA GLU A 180 -16.78 8.13 -5.99
C GLU A 180 -16.16 7.14 -6.98
N ASP A 181 -14.85 6.97 -6.97
CA ASP A 181 -14.14 6.01 -7.81
C ASP A 181 -14.20 4.57 -7.25
N SER A 182 -14.57 4.41 -5.98
CA SER A 182 -14.65 3.11 -5.30
C SER A 182 -15.81 2.26 -5.82
N PRO A 183 -15.64 0.93 -5.93
CA PRO A 183 -16.77 0.03 -6.20
C PRO A 183 -17.85 0.07 -5.10
N GLY A 184 -17.47 0.42 -3.87
CA GLY A 184 -18.42 0.57 -2.75
C GLY A 184 -19.15 1.90 -2.69
N TYR A 185 -18.85 2.84 -3.61
CA TYR A 185 -19.56 4.11 -3.62
C TYR A 185 -21.04 3.94 -3.97
N GLY A 186 -21.89 4.51 -3.14
CA GLY A 186 -23.34 4.40 -3.30
C GLY A 186 -23.99 3.21 -2.61
N TYR A 187 -23.24 2.37 -1.90
CA TYR A 187 -23.82 1.33 -1.03
C TYR A 187 -24.63 1.94 0.10
N ILE A 188 -24.23 3.12 0.58
CA ILE A 188 -25.01 3.93 1.49
C ILE A 188 -25.79 4.94 0.64
N PRO A 189 -27.14 4.95 0.69
CA PRO A 189 -27.94 5.88 -0.10
C PRO A 189 -27.61 7.33 0.20
N ALA A 190 -27.67 8.18 -0.83
CA ALA A 190 -27.42 9.61 -0.69
C ALA A 190 -28.35 10.24 0.37
N GLY A 191 -27.78 11.02 1.28
CA GLY A 191 -28.51 11.65 2.39
C GLY A 191 -28.70 10.77 3.62
N SER A 192 -28.22 9.52 3.59
CA SER A 192 -28.10 8.71 4.81
C SER A 192 -26.85 9.13 5.57
N GLU A 193 -26.93 9.09 6.89
CA GLU A 193 -25.76 9.29 7.75
C GLU A 193 -24.88 8.04 7.75
N LEU A 194 -23.58 8.22 7.94
CA LEU A 194 -22.67 7.12 8.19
C LEU A 194 -23.01 6.48 9.54
N TYR A 195 -22.93 5.15 9.60
CA TYR A 195 -23.14 4.45 10.84
C TYR A 195 -22.09 4.87 11.88
N SER A 196 -22.55 5.39 13.02
CA SER A 196 -21.69 5.97 14.06
C SER A 196 -21.44 5.05 15.26
N GLY A 197 -21.88 3.80 15.20
CA GLY A 197 -21.67 2.78 16.25
C GLY A 197 -22.95 2.40 17.02
N TRP A 198 -22.78 1.82 18.20
CA TRP A 198 -23.86 1.39 19.07
C TRP A 198 -24.34 2.53 19.97
N GLU A 199 -25.63 2.69 20.08
CA GLU A 199 -26.19 3.47 21.17
C GLU A 199 -26.20 2.68 22.49
N GLU A 200 -26.40 3.37 23.63
CA GLU A 200 -26.35 2.77 24.96
C GLU A 200 -27.33 1.59 25.15
N ASP A 201 -28.42 1.53 24.38
CA ASP A 201 -29.40 0.45 24.41
C ASP A 201 -29.19 -0.64 23.35
N HIS A 202 -28.09 -0.60 22.62
CA HIS A 202 -27.71 -1.54 21.58
C HIS A 202 -28.71 -1.68 20.40
N ARG A 203 -29.49 -0.67 20.12
CA ARG A 203 -30.41 -0.63 18.98
C ARG A 203 -29.67 -0.07 17.75
N ILE A 204 -29.87 -0.72 16.62
CA ILE A 204 -29.49 -0.18 15.31
C ILE A 204 -30.53 0.88 14.97
N ILE A 205 -30.11 2.15 14.88
CA ILE A 205 -31.02 3.29 14.66
C ILE A 205 -31.17 3.60 13.19
N ASP A 206 -30.13 3.34 12.41
CA ASP A 206 -30.15 3.60 10.97
C ASP A 206 -31.02 2.58 10.22
N PRO A 207 -31.72 3.01 9.17
CA PRO A 207 -32.47 2.09 8.34
C PRO A 207 -31.54 1.04 7.75
N ILE A 208 -31.94 -0.22 7.79
CA ILE A 208 -31.24 -1.31 7.11
C ILE A 208 -31.35 -1.06 5.61
N HIS A 209 -30.19 -1.06 4.93
CA HIS A 209 -30.10 -0.92 3.50
C HIS A 209 -29.72 -2.24 2.85
N ASP A 210 -30.27 -2.51 1.68
CA ASP A 210 -29.79 -3.60 0.83
C ASP A 210 -28.43 -3.18 0.21
N VAL A 211 -27.43 -4.02 0.40
CA VAL A 211 -26.12 -3.85 -0.26
C VAL A 211 -26.08 -4.75 -1.49
N VAL A 212 -26.06 -4.15 -2.67
CA VAL A 212 -26.04 -4.87 -3.94
C VAL A 212 -24.63 -4.84 -4.52
N TYR A 213 -24.00 -6.02 -4.64
CA TYR A 213 -22.63 -6.17 -5.16
C TYR A 213 -22.62 -6.12 -6.70
N ASP A 214 -22.97 -4.98 -7.29
CA ASP A 214 -23.06 -4.78 -8.75
C ASP A 214 -21.69 -4.89 -9.44
N GLU A 215 -20.60 -4.68 -8.72
CA GLU A 215 -19.24 -4.86 -9.22
C GLU A 215 -18.91 -6.33 -9.50
N GLY A 216 -19.59 -7.29 -8.85
CA GLY A 216 -19.35 -8.72 -8.98
C GLY A 216 -17.89 -9.08 -8.64
N ILE A 217 -17.19 -9.75 -9.56
CA ILE A 217 -15.78 -10.15 -9.37
C ILE A 217 -14.78 -8.98 -9.52
N PHE A 218 -15.24 -7.80 -9.88
CA PHE A 218 -14.39 -6.64 -10.19
C PHE A 218 -14.17 -5.78 -8.95
N VAL A 219 -13.52 -6.33 -7.93
CA VAL A 219 -13.12 -5.61 -6.72
C VAL A 219 -11.65 -5.20 -6.77
N GLY A 220 -11.27 -4.17 -6.01
CA GLY A 220 -9.90 -3.65 -5.94
C GLY A 220 -9.39 -3.23 -7.32
N TYR A 221 -8.11 -3.53 -7.65
CA TYR A 221 -7.48 -3.13 -8.92
C TYR A 221 -8.26 -3.58 -10.18
N ARG A 222 -9.02 -4.67 -10.10
CA ARG A 222 -9.84 -5.21 -11.20
C ARG A 222 -10.95 -4.23 -11.59
N TRP A 223 -11.55 -3.54 -10.60
CA TRP A 223 -12.57 -2.51 -10.81
C TRP A 223 -11.99 -1.30 -11.54
N TYR A 224 -10.89 -0.74 -11.02
CA TYR A 224 -10.28 0.46 -11.61
C TYR A 224 -9.81 0.21 -13.03
N GLU A 225 -9.26 -0.97 -13.30
CA GLU A 225 -8.88 -1.36 -14.66
C GLU A 225 -10.08 -1.53 -15.60
N ARG A 226 -11.18 -2.14 -15.13
CA ARG A 226 -12.41 -2.28 -15.91
C ARG A 226 -13.02 -0.93 -16.27
N LYS A 227 -13.03 -0.01 -15.33
CA LYS A 227 -13.61 1.33 -15.47
C LYS A 227 -12.65 2.34 -16.12
N ASN A 228 -11.39 1.96 -16.37
CA ASN A 228 -10.30 2.86 -16.80
C ASN A 228 -10.11 4.04 -15.86
N ILE A 229 -10.30 3.84 -14.57
CA ILE A 229 -10.06 4.82 -13.51
C ILE A 229 -8.60 4.74 -13.11
N LYS A 230 -7.90 5.88 -13.07
CA LYS A 230 -6.54 5.97 -12.56
C LYS A 230 -6.58 6.16 -11.05
N PRO A 231 -6.14 5.19 -10.24
CA PRO A 231 -6.10 5.35 -8.79
C PRO A 231 -5.03 6.36 -8.37
N LEU A 232 -5.09 6.82 -7.13
CA LEU A 232 -4.03 7.59 -6.50
C LEU A 232 -2.79 6.71 -6.35
N TYR A 233 -2.96 5.53 -5.75
CA TYR A 233 -1.93 4.49 -5.66
C TYR A 233 -2.52 3.13 -6.01
N ALA A 234 -1.84 2.42 -6.90
CA ALA A 234 -2.29 1.12 -7.37
C ALA A 234 -2.01 0.00 -6.36
N PHE A 235 -2.79 -1.07 -6.40
CA PHE A 235 -2.48 -2.31 -5.72
C PHE A 235 -1.07 -2.80 -6.07
N GLY A 236 -0.33 -3.25 -5.06
CA GLY A 236 1.04 -3.72 -5.22
C GLY A 236 2.09 -2.61 -5.32
N TYR A 237 1.71 -1.34 -5.30
CA TYR A 237 2.65 -0.21 -5.35
C TYR A 237 3.40 -0.02 -4.03
N GLY A 238 4.64 0.41 -4.14
CA GLY A 238 5.52 0.79 -3.03
C GLY A 238 6.95 1.00 -3.53
N LEU A 239 7.60 2.04 -3.04
CA LEU A 239 8.95 2.44 -3.41
C LEU A 239 10.00 1.77 -2.52
N SER A 240 11.25 1.86 -2.95
CA SER A 240 12.45 1.43 -2.24
C SER A 240 13.53 2.51 -2.38
N TYR A 241 14.50 2.54 -1.48
CA TYR A 241 15.71 3.37 -1.62
C TYR A 241 16.70 2.82 -2.66
N THR A 242 16.37 1.70 -3.29
CA THR A 242 17.12 1.13 -4.40
C THR A 242 16.22 0.89 -5.60
N SER A 243 16.77 0.48 -6.73
CA SER A 243 16.03 0.16 -7.93
C SER A 243 16.26 -1.30 -8.35
N PHE A 244 15.25 -1.90 -8.98
CA PHE A 244 15.31 -3.26 -9.45
C PHE A 244 15.08 -3.31 -10.98
N ALA A 245 15.86 -4.11 -11.66
CA ALA A 245 15.73 -4.36 -13.09
C ALA A 245 15.28 -5.80 -13.33
N TYR A 246 14.27 -5.95 -14.17
CA TYR A 246 13.70 -7.25 -14.56
C TYR A 246 14.14 -7.61 -15.97
N SER A 247 14.45 -8.86 -16.21
CA SER A 247 14.89 -9.36 -17.52
C SER A 247 14.68 -10.86 -17.65
N ASN A 248 14.74 -11.37 -18.90
CA ASN A 248 14.75 -12.81 -19.18
C ASN A 248 13.52 -13.55 -18.61
N LEU A 249 12.30 -13.05 -18.88
CA LEU A 249 11.10 -13.84 -18.63
C LEU A 249 11.09 -15.03 -19.59
N VAL A 250 11.03 -16.23 -19.04
CA VAL A 250 11.03 -17.48 -19.80
C VAL A 250 9.90 -18.36 -19.27
N LEU A 251 9.09 -18.91 -20.18
CA LEU A 251 8.13 -19.98 -19.92
C LEU A 251 8.76 -21.31 -20.32
N ASP A 252 8.53 -22.35 -19.52
CA ASP A 252 9.05 -23.69 -19.79
C ASP A 252 8.46 -24.25 -21.11
N GLN A 253 7.21 -23.87 -21.41
CA GLN A 253 6.50 -24.28 -22.62
C GLN A 253 5.65 -23.12 -23.17
N LYS A 254 5.43 -23.11 -24.50
CA LYS A 254 4.56 -22.14 -25.18
C LYS A 254 3.19 -22.69 -25.50
N VAL A 255 3.02 -24.01 -25.39
CA VAL A 255 1.76 -24.74 -25.57
C VAL A 255 1.71 -25.82 -24.51
N ILE A 256 0.61 -25.89 -23.78
CA ILE A 256 0.35 -26.91 -22.74
C ILE A 256 -1.03 -27.53 -22.96
N ASP A 257 -1.22 -28.74 -22.51
CA ASP A 257 -2.53 -29.37 -22.46
C ASP A 257 -3.28 -28.98 -21.20
N ALA A 258 -4.62 -28.99 -21.27
CA ALA A 258 -5.46 -28.78 -20.08
C ALA A 258 -5.07 -29.78 -18.97
N GLY A 259 -5.11 -29.36 -17.73
CA GLY A 259 -4.63 -30.12 -16.57
C GLY A 259 -3.13 -30.04 -16.30
N SER A 260 -2.35 -29.45 -17.21
CA SER A 260 -0.91 -29.30 -17.03
C SER A 260 -0.54 -28.09 -16.19
N MET A 261 0.67 -28.13 -15.63
CA MET A 261 1.31 -26.98 -14.97
C MET A 261 2.23 -26.27 -15.96
N ILE A 262 2.43 -24.98 -15.76
CA ILE A 262 3.41 -24.21 -16.48
C ILE A 262 4.40 -23.57 -15.49
N GLY A 263 5.69 -23.80 -15.73
CA GLY A 263 6.76 -23.12 -15.01
C GLY A 263 7.18 -21.84 -15.73
N LEU A 264 7.53 -20.84 -14.94
CA LEU A 264 8.12 -19.60 -15.45
C LEU A 264 9.29 -19.12 -14.59
N SER A 265 10.19 -18.40 -15.19
CA SER A 265 11.29 -17.79 -14.49
C SER A 265 11.54 -16.36 -14.99
N ILE A 266 11.99 -15.50 -14.06
CA ILE A 266 12.34 -14.11 -14.32
C ILE A 266 13.62 -13.75 -13.56
N ASP A 267 14.54 -13.04 -14.20
CA ASP A 267 15.73 -12.50 -13.56
C ASP A 267 15.41 -11.13 -12.96
N VAL A 268 15.75 -10.96 -11.69
CA VAL A 268 15.64 -9.67 -10.97
C VAL A 268 17.00 -9.28 -10.43
N LYS A 269 17.44 -8.06 -10.76
CA LYS A 269 18.72 -7.49 -10.34
C LYS A 269 18.50 -6.24 -9.49
N ASN A 270 19.23 -6.11 -8.40
CA ASN A 270 19.35 -4.84 -7.70
C ASN A 270 20.31 -3.95 -8.49
N ALA A 271 19.74 -2.95 -9.17
CA ALA A 271 20.46 -2.00 -10.03
C ALA A 271 20.80 -0.69 -9.30
N GLY A 272 20.38 -0.52 -8.06
CA GLY A 272 20.60 0.69 -7.29
C GLY A 272 21.81 0.61 -6.36
N ARG A 273 21.80 1.40 -5.29
CA ARG A 273 22.97 1.65 -4.44
C ARG A 273 22.83 1.13 -3.01
N MET A 274 21.68 0.53 -2.67
CA MET A 274 21.40 0.00 -1.33
C MET A 274 20.89 -1.43 -1.43
N ASN A 275 21.24 -2.27 -0.46
CA ASN A 275 20.62 -3.60 -0.33
C ASN A 275 19.12 -3.43 -0.16
N GLY A 276 18.32 -4.29 -0.79
CA GLY A 276 16.87 -4.15 -0.73
C GLY A 276 16.14 -5.46 -0.94
N GLN A 277 14.84 -5.38 -0.79
CA GLN A 277 13.94 -6.49 -1.08
C GLN A 277 12.91 -6.03 -2.13
N GLU A 278 12.60 -6.91 -3.06
CA GLU A 278 11.56 -6.65 -4.09
C GLU A 278 10.49 -7.73 -4.03
N ILE A 279 9.25 -7.36 -4.32
CA ILE A 279 8.12 -8.28 -4.45
C ILE A 279 7.74 -8.38 -5.91
N ILE A 280 8.11 -9.51 -6.51
CA ILE A 280 7.76 -9.86 -7.89
C ILE A 280 6.30 -10.32 -7.90
N GLN A 281 5.46 -9.72 -8.73
CA GLN A 281 4.03 -10.03 -8.86
C GLN A 281 3.78 -10.69 -10.21
N VAL A 282 3.11 -11.85 -10.19
CA VAL A 282 2.73 -12.63 -11.37
C VAL A 282 1.23 -12.51 -11.58
N TYR A 283 0.86 -11.95 -12.72
CA TYR A 283 -0.52 -11.85 -13.15
C TYR A 283 -0.78 -12.75 -14.36
N VAL A 284 -2.00 -13.22 -14.46
CA VAL A 284 -2.50 -13.97 -15.62
C VAL A 284 -3.61 -13.18 -16.28
N ARG A 285 -3.59 -13.12 -17.58
CA ARG A 285 -4.65 -12.60 -18.44
C ARG A 285 -5.14 -13.70 -19.36
N ASP A 286 -6.43 -13.92 -19.37
CA ASP A 286 -7.12 -14.66 -20.42
C ASP A 286 -7.42 -13.69 -21.58
N ILE A 287 -7.00 -14.02 -22.78
CA ILE A 287 -7.10 -13.11 -23.93
C ILE A 287 -8.51 -13.19 -24.54
N GLU A 288 -9.10 -14.40 -24.58
CA GLU A 288 -10.39 -14.65 -25.21
C GLU A 288 -11.25 -15.55 -24.30
N SER A 289 -11.98 -14.94 -23.38
CA SER A 289 -12.85 -15.65 -22.46
C SER A 289 -14.31 -15.57 -22.90
N SER A 290 -15.06 -16.67 -22.74
CA SER A 290 -16.51 -16.71 -22.99
C SER A 290 -17.32 -15.89 -21.98
N VAL A 291 -16.73 -15.58 -20.84
CA VAL A 291 -17.33 -14.77 -19.77
C VAL A 291 -16.53 -13.51 -19.51
N SER A 292 -17.16 -12.52 -18.89
CA SER A 292 -16.46 -11.29 -18.53
C SER A 292 -15.44 -11.55 -17.41
N ARG A 293 -14.15 -11.41 -17.73
CA ARG A 293 -13.03 -11.57 -16.78
C ARG A 293 -12.26 -10.26 -16.56
N PRO A 294 -11.56 -10.13 -15.41
CA PRO A 294 -10.61 -9.02 -15.20
C PRO A 294 -9.52 -9.01 -16.28
N LYS A 295 -9.02 -7.82 -16.63
CA LYS A 295 -7.91 -7.67 -17.59
C LYS A 295 -6.66 -8.46 -17.19
N LYS A 296 -6.48 -8.69 -15.91
CA LYS A 296 -5.47 -9.59 -15.33
C LYS A 296 -5.82 -9.93 -13.88
N GLU A 297 -5.29 -11.03 -13.39
CA GLU A 297 -5.50 -11.51 -12.02
C GLU A 297 -4.16 -11.91 -11.42
N LEU A 298 -3.87 -11.42 -10.20
CA LEU A 298 -2.70 -11.84 -9.44
C LEU A 298 -2.82 -13.33 -9.09
N LYS A 299 -1.86 -14.13 -9.53
CA LYS A 299 -1.81 -15.57 -9.28
C LYS A 299 -0.60 -16.02 -8.48
N GLY A 300 0.40 -15.14 -8.35
CA GLY A 300 1.57 -15.43 -7.53
C GLY A 300 2.36 -14.19 -7.18
N PHE A 301 3.09 -14.26 -6.08
CA PHE A 301 4.08 -13.25 -5.73
C PHE A 301 5.21 -13.87 -4.91
N GLN A 302 6.37 -13.26 -4.98
CA GLN A 302 7.53 -13.69 -4.19
C GLN A 302 8.39 -12.48 -3.79
N LYS A 303 8.71 -12.41 -2.50
CA LYS A 303 9.67 -11.43 -1.96
C LYS A 303 11.08 -11.99 -2.02
N VAL A 304 12.02 -11.23 -2.59
CA VAL A 304 13.42 -11.61 -2.70
C VAL A 304 14.32 -10.54 -2.11
N HIS A 305 15.36 -10.98 -1.40
CA HIS A 305 16.41 -10.10 -0.89
C HIS A 305 17.59 -10.09 -1.87
N LEU A 306 18.08 -8.90 -2.22
CA LEU A 306 19.16 -8.67 -3.17
C LEU A 306 20.13 -7.62 -2.61
N LYS A 307 21.39 -7.98 -2.49
CA LYS A 307 22.48 -7.01 -2.26
C LYS A 307 22.68 -6.14 -3.49
N VAL A 308 23.37 -5.04 -3.33
CA VAL A 308 23.76 -4.17 -4.45
C VAL A 308 24.49 -4.99 -5.52
N GLY A 309 23.99 -4.92 -6.75
CA GLY A 309 24.53 -5.64 -7.91
C GLY A 309 24.09 -7.11 -8.03
N ASP A 310 23.52 -7.71 -6.98
CA ASP A 310 23.03 -9.10 -7.04
C ASP A 310 21.93 -9.26 -8.08
N LYS A 311 21.99 -10.40 -8.77
CA LYS A 311 20.95 -10.88 -9.68
C LYS A 311 20.46 -12.25 -9.22
N LYS A 312 19.14 -12.45 -9.21
CA LYS A 312 18.51 -13.71 -8.82
C LYS A 312 17.44 -14.11 -9.85
N THR A 313 17.47 -15.36 -10.25
CA THR A 313 16.38 -15.96 -11.05
C THR A 313 15.29 -16.44 -10.11
N VAL A 314 14.11 -15.86 -10.25
CA VAL A 314 12.90 -16.22 -9.46
C VAL A 314 12.03 -17.12 -10.32
N ARG A 315 11.49 -18.18 -9.71
CA ARG A 315 10.69 -19.19 -10.40
C ARG A 315 9.31 -19.27 -9.79
N PHE A 316 8.32 -19.48 -10.66
CA PHE A 316 6.94 -19.72 -10.27
C PHE A 316 6.42 -20.95 -11.03
N THR A 317 5.43 -21.59 -10.46
CA THR A 317 4.66 -22.64 -11.12
C THR A 317 3.19 -22.28 -11.00
N LEU A 318 2.50 -22.23 -12.12
CA LEU A 318 1.07 -22.00 -12.19
C LEU A 318 0.38 -23.30 -12.56
N VAL A 319 -0.78 -23.51 -11.98
CA VAL A 319 -1.59 -24.72 -12.17
C VAL A 319 -2.89 -24.37 -12.91
N GLU A 320 -3.62 -25.35 -13.40
CA GLU A 320 -4.88 -25.18 -14.14
C GLU A 320 -5.83 -24.18 -13.46
N ARG A 321 -5.91 -24.25 -12.12
CA ARG A 321 -6.75 -23.38 -11.30
C ARG A 321 -6.43 -21.89 -11.48
N ASP A 322 -5.19 -21.53 -11.79
CA ASP A 322 -4.75 -20.15 -11.98
C ASP A 322 -5.30 -19.54 -13.28
N PHE A 323 -5.69 -20.37 -14.22
CA PHE A 323 -6.26 -20.00 -15.52
C PHE A 323 -7.78 -20.12 -15.57
N SER A 324 -8.36 -20.86 -14.62
CA SER A 324 -9.79 -21.14 -14.55
C SER A 324 -10.60 -19.98 -14.00
N PHE A 325 -11.89 -19.96 -14.33
CA PHE A 325 -12.90 -19.13 -13.68
C PHE A 325 -13.98 -20.01 -13.05
N TRP A 326 -14.74 -19.44 -12.11
CA TRP A 326 -15.88 -20.13 -11.52
C TRP A 326 -17.06 -20.06 -12.48
N ASP A 327 -17.51 -21.20 -12.95
CA ASP A 327 -18.71 -21.31 -13.79
C ASP A 327 -19.94 -21.52 -12.90
N VAL A 328 -20.85 -20.54 -12.92
CA VAL A 328 -22.07 -20.54 -12.10
C VAL A 328 -23.10 -21.58 -12.55
N GLU A 329 -23.06 -22.02 -13.84
CA GLU A 329 -23.98 -23.01 -14.36
C GLU A 329 -23.59 -24.41 -13.90
N THR A 330 -22.31 -24.74 -13.97
CA THR A 330 -21.79 -26.04 -13.54
C THR A 330 -21.44 -26.11 -12.06
N GLN A 331 -21.35 -24.94 -11.40
CA GLN A 331 -20.91 -24.78 -10.01
C GLN A 331 -19.52 -25.38 -9.77
N ASP A 332 -18.62 -25.19 -10.72
CA ASP A 332 -17.26 -25.69 -10.65
C ASP A 332 -16.28 -24.74 -11.37
N TRP A 333 -14.99 -25.02 -11.22
CA TRP A 333 -13.91 -24.29 -11.88
C TRP A 333 -13.77 -24.80 -13.31
N LYS A 334 -13.85 -23.84 -14.26
CA LYS A 334 -13.78 -24.12 -15.68
C LYS A 334 -12.55 -23.46 -16.29
N LEU A 335 -11.75 -24.26 -16.97
CA LEU A 335 -10.71 -23.82 -17.88
C LEU A 335 -11.27 -23.81 -19.30
N GLU A 336 -11.02 -22.76 -20.04
CA GLU A 336 -11.28 -22.71 -21.48
C GLU A 336 -9.96 -22.77 -22.23
N PRO A 337 -9.82 -23.62 -23.26
CA PRO A 337 -8.67 -23.59 -24.15
C PRO A 337 -8.56 -22.25 -24.85
N GLY A 338 -7.33 -21.81 -25.12
CA GLY A 338 -7.09 -20.54 -25.78
C GLY A 338 -5.75 -19.92 -25.42
N PHE A 339 -5.60 -18.64 -25.76
CA PHE A 339 -4.38 -17.89 -25.48
C PHE A 339 -4.46 -17.17 -24.16
N PHE A 340 -3.37 -17.30 -23.39
CA PHE A 340 -3.16 -16.62 -22.12
C PHE A 340 -1.89 -15.79 -22.14
N GLU A 341 -1.84 -14.74 -21.31
CA GLU A 341 -0.61 -13.97 -21.05
C GLU A 341 -0.21 -14.12 -19.58
N ILE A 342 1.07 -14.31 -19.35
CA ILE A 342 1.72 -14.14 -18.06
C ILE A 342 2.37 -12.75 -18.05
N LEU A 343 2.01 -11.96 -17.03
CA LEU A 343 2.46 -10.59 -16.88
C LEU A 343 3.23 -10.49 -15.56
N ILE A 344 4.45 -9.97 -15.62
CA ILE A 344 5.28 -9.74 -14.43
C ILE A 344 5.34 -8.26 -14.13
N GLY A 345 5.01 -7.91 -12.90
CA GLY A 345 5.01 -6.51 -12.47
C GLY A 345 5.57 -6.28 -11.07
N SER A 346 5.83 -5.04 -10.76
CA SER A 346 6.12 -4.55 -9.40
C SER A 346 4.89 -3.90 -8.74
N ALA A 347 3.82 -3.69 -9.51
CA ALA A 347 2.49 -3.24 -9.11
C ALA A 347 1.47 -3.61 -10.20
N SER A 348 0.17 -3.56 -9.89
CA SER A 348 -0.89 -3.87 -10.86
C SER A 348 -0.87 -2.97 -12.09
N ASN A 349 -0.43 -1.72 -11.95
CA ASN A 349 -0.31 -0.74 -13.03
C ASN A 349 1.12 -0.60 -13.58
N ASN A 350 2.07 -1.41 -13.12
CA ASN A 350 3.46 -1.38 -13.58
C ASN A 350 3.93 -2.78 -14.00
N ILE A 351 3.57 -3.17 -15.22
CA ILE A 351 3.97 -4.42 -15.83
C ILE A 351 5.32 -4.22 -16.55
N LEU A 352 6.29 -5.08 -16.25
CA LEU A 352 7.69 -4.97 -16.67
C LEU A 352 8.11 -6.03 -17.71
N ALA A 353 7.40 -7.16 -17.74
CA ALA A 353 7.61 -8.22 -18.72
C ALA A 353 6.31 -8.98 -18.95
N GLN A 354 6.16 -9.52 -20.17
CA GLN A 354 5.00 -10.35 -20.53
C GLN A 354 5.37 -11.40 -21.55
N GLU A 355 4.69 -12.54 -21.48
CA GLU A 355 4.84 -13.66 -22.40
C GLU A 355 3.50 -14.35 -22.62
N GLN A 356 3.22 -14.71 -23.87
CA GLN A 356 2.00 -15.42 -24.28
C GLN A 356 2.25 -16.92 -24.44
N PHE A 357 1.24 -17.73 -24.15
CA PHE A 357 1.20 -19.17 -24.36
C PHE A 357 -0.22 -19.63 -24.67
N GLU A 358 -0.36 -20.87 -25.15
CA GLU A 358 -1.63 -21.48 -25.54
C GLU A 358 -1.94 -22.69 -24.62
N ILE A 359 -3.20 -22.81 -24.19
CA ILE A 359 -3.75 -24.02 -23.56
C ILE A 359 -4.66 -24.72 -24.58
N LYS A 360 -4.44 -26.02 -24.80
CA LYS A 360 -5.23 -26.86 -25.72
C LYS A 360 -6.24 -27.71 -24.99
#